data_d58084ef1d62363958698dddfd64de53
#
_entry.id   d58084ef1d62363958698dddfd64de53
#
_cell.length_a   1.000
_cell.length_b   1.000
_cell.length_c   1.000
_cell.angle_alpha   90.00
_cell.angle_beta   90.00
_cell.angle_gamma   90.00
#
_symmetry.space_group_name_H-M   'P 1'
#
loop_
_entity.id
_entity.type
_entity.pdbx_description
1 polymer ?
#
loop_
_entity_poly.entity_id
_entity_poly.type
_entity_poly.pdbx_seq_one_letter_code
_entity_poly.pdbx_strand_id
1 'polypeptide(L)'
;KQMAAARREFLNGGFYSRLRECICSNIKGSCVADICCGEGYYLEGICQKLSACSSDGSTYGIDISKAAVDAACRRSYAVQTSLAVANCTALPISDNIVSTALSVFAPISENEVYRVLTDDGILIRVVPGRDHLIELKRTVYDNAQLNPVFDNTLAGFELRGAENLRYTMRLDGAQTRSL
;
A
#
# COMPACT_ATOMS: atom_id res chain seq x y z
N LYS A 1 -13.10 -14.75 2.97
CA LYS A 1 -12.13 -15.17 4.01
C LYS A 1 -10.92 -15.92 3.41
N GLN A 2 -11.11 -16.86 2.48
CA GLN A 2 -10.00 -17.61 1.86
C GLN A 2 -9.02 -16.71 1.09
N MET A 3 -9.50 -15.79 0.26
CA MET A 3 -8.63 -14.87 -0.51
C MET A 3 -7.76 -13.97 0.38
N ALA A 4 -8.32 -13.42 1.47
CA ALA A 4 -7.53 -12.60 2.39
C ALA A 4 -6.44 -13.40 3.12
N ALA A 5 -6.72 -14.67 3.47
CA ALA A 5 -5.74 -15.55 4.09
C ALA A 5 -4.61 -15.93 3.10
N ALA A 6 -4.96 -16.30 1.86
CA ALA A 6 -4.01 -16.61 0.81
C ALA A 6 -3.09 -15.42 0.51
N ARG A 7 -3.67 -14.21 0.35
CA ARG A 7 -2.90 -12.97 0.15
C ARG A 7 -1.95 -12.70 1.31
N ARG A 8 -2.39 -12.91 2.55
CA ARG A 8 -1.54 -12.75 3.74
C ARG A 8 -0.36 -13.72 3.75
N GLU A 9 -0.61 -14.98 3.47
CA GLU A 9 0.43 -16.01 3.37
C GLU A 9 1.46 -15.63 2.29
N PHE A 10 0.99 -15.23 1.12
CA PHE A 10 1.83 -14.78 0.03
C PHE A 10 2.70 -13.56 0.40
N LEU A 11 2.09 -12.51 0.96
CA LEU A 11 2.81 -11.31 1.37
C LEU A 11 3.83 -11.59 2.47
N ASN A 12 3.48 -12.43 3.45
CA ASN A 12 4.38 -12.86 4.52
C ASN A 12 5.52 -13.76 4.02
N GLY A 13 5.38 -14.38 2.84
CA GLY A 13 6.45 -15.09 2.14
C GLY A 13 7.61 -14.21 1.65
N GLY A 14 7.51 -12.88 1.84
CA GLY A 14 8.58 -11.93 1.56
C GLY A 14 8.72 -11.51 0.10
N PHE A 15 7.83 -11.96 -0.78
CA PHE A 15 7.91 -11.66 -2.23
C PHE A 15 7.81 -10.17 -2.54
N TYR A 16 7.20 -9.38 -1.65
CA TYR A 16 7.09 -7.93 -1.75
C TYR A 16 7.94 -7.16 -0.74
N SER A 17 8.93 -7.82 -0.09
CA SER A 17 9.81 -7.16 0.91
C SER A 17 10.59 -6.00 0.29
N ARG A 18 11.14 -6.16 -0.91
CA ARG A 18 11.85 -5.09 -1.62
C ARG A 18 10.97 -3.86 -1.90
N LEU A 19 9.70 -4.08 -2.28
CA LEU A 19 8.75 -2.98 -2.44
C LEU A 19 8.44 -2.32 -1.09
N ARG A 20 8.23 -3.10 -0.03
CA ARG A 20 8.00 -2.57 1.32
C ARG A 20 9.19 -1.76 1.82
N GLU A 21 10.41 -2.22 1.61
CA GLU A 21 11.64 -1.48 1.94
C GLU A 21 11.75 -0.17 1.17
N CYS A 22 11.48 -0.19 -0.14
CA CYS A 22 11.45 1.01 -0.98
C CYS A 22 10.41 2.01 -0.46
N ILE A 23 9.19 1.59 -0.15
CA ILE A 23 8.16 2.45 0.45
C ILE A 23 8.67 3.04 1.77
N CYS A 24 9.17 2.20 2.67
CA CYS A 24 9.64 2.62 3.99
C CYS A 24 10.80 3.63 3.91
N SER A 25 11.69 3.53 2.92
CA SER A 25 12.78 4.49 2.74
C SER A 25 12.34 5.86 2.23
N ASN A 26 11.15 5.94 1.64
CA ASN A 26 10.58 7.19 1.11
C ASN A 26 9.55 7.85 2.04
N ILE A 27 9.24 7.27 3.21
CA ILE A 27 8.34 7.87 4.20
C ILE A 27 8.92 9.19 4.72
N LYS A 28 8.08 10.24 4.75
CA LYS A 28 8.37 11.55 5.32
C LYS A 28 7.48 11.80 6.54
N GLY A 29 8.05 12.39 7.59
CA GLY A 29 7.32 12.73 8.82
C GLY A 29 6.93 11.50 9.66
N SER A 30 6.02 11.69 10.60
CA SER A 30 5.64 10.67 11.60
C SER A 30 4.18 10.25 11.56
N CYS A 31 3.34 10.92 10.77
CA CYS A 31 1.92 10.59 10.61
C CYS A 31 1.68 10.03 9.21
N VAL A 32 1.37 8.73 9.10
CA VAL A 32 1.25 8.05 7.80
C VAL A 32 -0.14 7.42 7.64
N ALA A 33 -0.75 7.61 6.45
CA ALA A 33 -2.01 6.96 6.09
C ALA A 33 -1.80 5.97 4.94
N ASP A 34 -2.11 4.70 5.16
CA ASP A 34 -2.15 3.65 4.14
C ASP A 34 -3.60 3.50 3.62
N ILE A 35 -3.84 4.00 2.43
CA ILE A 35 -5.17 4.05 1.79
C ILE A 35 -5.38 2.79 0.97
N CYS A 36 -6.47 2.07 1.26
CA CYS A 36 -6.71 0.70 0.79
C CYS A 36 -5.64 -0.27 1.30
N CYS A 37 -5.38 -0.21 2.60
CA CYS A 37 -4.29 -0.92 3.29
C CYS A 37 -4.40 -2.46 3.24
N GLY A 38 -5.54 -2.98 2.81
CA GLY A 38 -5.80 -4.41 2.81
C GLY A 38 -5.66 -5.02 4.21
N GLU A 39 -4.84 -6.04 4.33
CA GLU A 39 -4.56 -6.72 5.60
C GLU A 39 -3.39 -6.10 6.38
N GLY A 40 -2.92 -4.90 6.00
CA GLY A 40 -1.94 -4.11 6.74
C GLY A 40 -0.46 -4.50 6.55
N TYR A 41 -0.11 -5.21 5.48
CA TYR A 41 1.27 -5.67 5.23
C TYR A 41 2.29 -4.51 5.13
N TYR A 42 1.96 -3.49 4.35
CA TYR A 42 2.83 -2.31 4.21
C TYR A 42 2.79 -1.45 5.46
N LEU A 43 1.61 -1.29 6.05
CA LEU A 43 1.40 -0.52 7.27
C LEU A 43 2.25 -1.04 8.45
N GLU A 44 2.34 -2.37 8.61
CA GLU A 44 3.20 -3.00 9.64
C GLU A 44 4.67 -2.63 9.44
N GLY A 45 5.19 -2.67 8.20
CA GLY A 45 6.56 -2.26 7.88
C GLY A 45 6.81 -0.77 8.15
N ILE A 46 5.84 0.08 7.85
CA ILE A 46 5.87 1.51 8.13
C ILE A 46 5.94 1.75 9.65
N CYS A 47 5.11 1.06 10.43
CA CYS A 47 5.12 1.16 11.89
C CYS A 47 6.47 0.77 12.49
N GLN A 48 7.10 -0.29 11.99
CA GLN A 48 8.45 -0.69 12.39
C GLN A 48 9.49 0.40 12.08
N LYS A 49 9.41 1.00 10.89
CA LYS A 49 10.29 2.11 10.48
C LYS A 49 10.09 3.34 11.37
N LEU A 50 8.85 3.75 11.62
CA LEU A 50 8.55 4.91 12.46
C LEU A 50 9.03 4.70 13.91
N SER A 51 8.77 3.54 14.49
CA SER A 51 9.21 3.20 15.85
C SER A 51 10.75 3.23 16.00
N ALA A 52 11.47 2.87 14.95
CA ALA A 52 12.94 2.95 14.95
C ALA A 52 13.48 4.40 14.87
N CYS A 53 12.67 5.34 14.37
CA CYS A 53 13.07 6.74 14.19
C CYS A 53 12.55 7.67 15.31
N SER A 54 11.37 7.37 15.88
CA SER A 54 10.69 8.20 16.90
C SER A 54 9.63 7.38 17.64
N SER A 55 9.40 7.69 18.92
CA SER A 55 8.30 7.10 19.72
C SER A 55 6.92 7.68 19.36
N ASP A 56 6.86 8.82 18.70
CA ASP A 56 5.64 9.62 18.51
C ASP A 56 4.98 9.40 17.12
N GLY A 57 5.32 8.31 16.46
CA GLY A 57 4.73 7.94 15.18
C GLY A 57 3.26 7.52 15.33
N SER A 58 2.45 7.92 14.36
CA SER A 58 1.04 7.50 14.25
C SER A 58 0.72 7.02 12.84
N THR A 59 -0.17 6.04 12.73
CA THR A 59 -0.56 5.51 11.43
C THR A 59 -2.07 5.31 11.33
N TYR A 60 -2.59 5.45 10.11
CA TYR A 60 -3.96 5.16 9.73
C TYR A 60 -3.97 4.10 8.64
N GLY A 61 -4.75 3.04 8.82
CA GLY A 61 -5.00 2.04 7.79
C GLY A 61 -6.48 2.02 7.43
N ILE A 62 -6.82 2.30 6.18
CA ILE A 62 -8.19 2.38 5.71
C ILE A 62 -8.40 1.36 4.59
N ASP A 63 -9.46 0.57 4.69
CA ASP A 63 -9.89 -0.32 3.62
C ASP A 63 -11.41 -0.46 3.63
N ILE A 64 -12.01 -0.62 2.45
CA ILE A 64 -13.46 -0.81 2.32
C ILE A 64 -13.89 -2.23 2.75
N SER A 65 -12.98 -3.18 2.73
CA SER A 65 -13.23 -4.57 3.09
C SER A 65 -13.11 -4.79 4.59
N LYS A 66 -14.25 -5.00 5.27
CA LYS A 66 -14.25 -5.38 6.68
C LYS A 66 -13.35 -6.59 6.95
N ALA A 67 -13.35 -7.60 6.08
CA ALA A 67 -12.52 -8.79 6.26
C ALA A 67 -11.02 -8.48 6.18
N ALA A 68 -10.62 -7.51 5.37
CA ALA A 68 -9.24 -7.05 5.28
C ALA A 68 -8.84 -6.29 6.54
N VAL A 69 -9.67 -5.35 7.02
CA VAL A 69 -9.44 -4.61 8.26
C VAL A 69 -9.41 -5.55 9.47
N ASP A 70 -10.34 -6.51 9.57
CA ASP A 70 -10.31 -7.55 10.61
C ASP A 70 -8.99 -8.37 10.59
N ALA A 71 -8.43 -8.61 9.40
CA ALA A 71 -7.12 -9.27 9.27
C ALA A 71 -5.98 -8.32 9.67
N ALA A 72 -6.04 -7.04 9.30
CA ALA A 72 -5.08 -6.02 9.70
C ALA A 72 -5.03 -5.86 11.23
N CYS A 73 -6.18 -5.86 11.93
CA CYS A 73 -6.26 -5.79 13.39
C CYS A 73 -5.52 -6.93 14.13
N ARG A 74 -5.17 -8.01 13.42
CA ARG A 74 -4.40 -9.13 13.98
C ARG A 74 -2.90 -9.02 13.78
N ARG A 75 -2.43 -7.94 13.13
CA ARG A 75 -1.00 -7.62 13.04
C ARG A 75 -0.53 -6.88 14.28
N SER A 76 0.76 -6.93 14.53
CA SER A 76 1.40 -6.18 15.60
C SER A 76 1.94 -4.86 15.04
N TYR A 77 1.54 -3.76 15.64
CA TYR A 77 1.97 -2.43 15.23
C TYR A 77 2.84 -1.81 16.32
N ALA A 78 4.01 -1.30 15.93
CA ALA A 78 5.00 -0.76 16.85
C ALA A 78 4.76 0.70 17.25
N VAL A 79 3.78 1.37 16.60
CA VAL A 79 3.35 2.75 16.90
C VAL A 79 1.82 2.79 17.01
N GLN A 80 1.28 3.92 17.47
CA GLN A 80 -0.16 4.12 17.53
C GLN A 80 -0.78 3.95 16.13
N THR A 81 -1.70 3.01 16.00
CA THR A 81 -2.32 2.64 14.70
C THR A 81 -3.83 2.65 14.81
N SER A 82 -4.47 3.41 13.96
CA SER A 82 -5.93 3.45 13.82
C SER A 82 -6.35 2.76 12.52
N LEU A 83 -7.24 1.76 12.64
CA LEU A 83 -7.75 1.00 11.50
C LEU A 83 -9.24 1.27 11.32
N ALA A 84 -9.67 1.54 10.10
CA ALA A 84 -11.07 1.85 9.79
C ALA A 84 -11.57 1.14 8.52
N VAL A 85 -12.84 0.72 8.58
CA VAL A 85 -13.58 0.29 7.38
C VAL A 85 -14.22 1.52 6.78
N ALA A 86 -13.65 2.04 5.68
CA ALA A 86 -14.16 3.23 5.00
C ALA A 86 -13.80 3.23 3.51
N ASN A 87 -14.46 4.11 2.75
CA ASN A 87 -14.18 4.32 1.34
C ASN A 87 -13.02 5.33 1.19
N CYS A 88 -12.13 5.10 0.23
CA CYS A 88 -11.06 6.03 -0.11
C CYS A 88 -11.55 7.39 -0.63
N THR A 89 -12.83 7.51 -0.97
CA THR A 89 -13.48 8.76 -1.37
C THR A 89 -14.04 9.58 -0.20
N ALA A 90 -13.96 9.04 1.03
CA ALA A 90 -14.42 9.70 2.26
C ALA A 90 -13.57 9.15 3.43
N LEU A 91 -12.35 9.63 3.55
CA LEU A 91 -11.41 9.15 4.56
C LEU A 91 -11.81 9.66 5.95
N PRO A 92 -11.91 8.77 6.97
CA PRO A 92 -12.21 9.16 8.35
C PRO A 92 -10.95 9.72 9.05
N ILE A 93 -10.29 10.66 8.40
CA ILE A 93 -9.07 11.33 8.85
C ILE A 93 -9.33 12.84 8.77
N SER A 94 -8.89 13.57 9.78
CA SER A 94 -8.99 15.04 9.80
C SER A 94 -8.15 15.68 8.70
N ASP A 95 -8.49 16.89 8.33
CA ASP A 95 -7.76 17.67 7.34
C ASP A 95 -6.34 18.00 7.86
N ASN A 96 -5.38 18.03 6.95
CA ASN A 96 -4.05 18.58 7.17
C ASN A 96 -3.27 17.94 8.35
N ILE A 97 -3.35 16.62 8.54
CA ILE A 97 -2.62 15.92 9.62
C ILE A 97 -1.66 14.84 9.12
N VAL A 98 -1.80 14.37 7.90
CA VAL A 98 -1.00 13.27 7.35
C VAL A 98 0.25 13.80 6.67
N SER A 99 1.42 13.37 7.10
CA SER A 99 2.69 13.74 6.47
C SER A 99 3.05 12.86 5.27
N THR A 100 2.59 11.60 5.25
CA THR A 100 2.72 10.70 4.09
C THR A 100 1.44 9.92 3.89
N ALA A 101 0.81 10.05 2.72
CA ALA A 101 -0.22 9.15 2.26
C ALA A 101 0.38 8.07 1.36
N LEU A 102 -0.08 6.83 1.51
CA LEU A 102 0.36 5.68 0.71
C LEU A 102 -0.84 5.07 -0.01
N SER A 103 -0.64 4.68 -1.27
CA SER A 103 -1.56 3.81 -2.02
C SER A 103 -0.76 2.79 -2.81
N VAL A 104 -1.01 1.50 -2.58
CA VAL A 104 -0.31 0.40 -3.24
C VAL A 104 -1.27 -0.44 -4.06
N PHE A 105 -1.15 -0.38 -5.38
CA PHE A 105 -2.00 -1.12 -6.34
C PHE A 105 -3.50 -0.88 -6.14
N ALA A 106 -3.85 0.33 -5.69
CA ALA A 106 -5.22 0.68 -5.31
C ALA A 106 -5.65 2.03 -5.92
N PRO A 107 -6.96 2.26 -6.09
CA PRO A 107 -7.47 3.57 -6.48
C PRO A 107 -7.27 4.60 -5.38
N ILE A 108 -7.23 5.86 -5.76
CA ILE A 108 -7.20 7.00 -4.83
C ILE A 108 -8.28 8.02 -5.22
N SER A 109 -8.72 8.80 -4.25
CA SER A 109 -9.44 10.06 -4.46
C SER A 109 -8.44 11.20 -4.25
N GLU A 110 -8.06 11.87 -5.32
CA GLU A 110 -7.08 12.96 -5.27
C GLU A 110 -7.49 14.04 -4.28
N ASN A 111 -8.78 14.43 -4.27
CA ASN A 111 -9.32 15.44 -3.36
C ASN A 111 -9.20 15.02 -1.88
N GLU A 112 -9.50 13.75 -1.56
CA GLU A 112 -9.41 13.26 -0.19
C GLU A 112 -7.96 13.13 0.27
N VAL A 113 -7.07 12.64 -0.61
CA VAL A 113 -5.64 12.59 -0.31
C VAL A 113 -5.08 13.98 -0.09
N TYR A 114 -5.45 14.95 -0.96
CA TYR A 114 -5.04 16.34 -0.81
C TYR A 114 -5.54 16.95 0.51
N ARG A 115 -6.81 16.71 0.87
CA ARG A 115 -7.42 17.22 2.10
C ARG A 115 -6.70 16.76 3.37
N VAL A 116 -6.31 15.47 3.44
CA VAL A 116 -5.72 14.91 4.66
C VAL A 116 -4.22 15.19 4.79
N LEU A 117 -3.53 15.45 3.67
CA LEU A 117 -2.10 15.75 3.68
C LEU A 117 -1.82 17.14 4.28
N THR A 118 -0.73 17.23 5.02
CA THR A 118 -0.15 18.53 5.43
C THR A 118 0.38 19.27 4.20
N ASP A 119 0.60 20.59 4.31
CA ASP A 119 1.11 21.43 3.21
C ASP A 119 2.42 20.90 2.60
N ASP A 120 3.27 20.31 3.42
CA ASP A 120 4.51 19.65 3.04
C ASP A 120 4.37 18.14 2.85
N GLY A 121 3.17 17.60 2.94
CA GLY A 121 2.88 16.17 2.87
C GLY A 121 3.20 15.59 1.51
N ILE A 122 3.44 14.29 1.47
CA ILE A 122 3.73 13.56 0.24
C ILE A 122 2.74 12.42 0.02
N LEU A 123 2.46 12.13 -1.24
CA LEU A 123 1.77 10.92 -1.67
C LEU A 123 2.79 9.95 -2.29
N ILE A 124 2.87 8.74 -1.74
CA ILE A 124 3.56 7.62 -2.36
C ILE A 124 2.52 6.76 -3.06
N ARG A 125 2.56 6.75 -4.39
CA ARG A 125 1.65 5.94 -5.20
C ARG A 125 2.41 4.82 -5.88
N VAL A 126 2.05 3.57 -5.60
CA VAL A 126 2.62 2.40 -6.25
C VAL A 126 1.63 1.86 -7.27
N VAL A 127 2.05 1.77 -8.51
CA VAL A 127 1.26 1.22 -9.62
C VAL A 127 1.97 0.04 -10.24
N PRO A 128 1.25 -0.96 -10.80
CA PRO A 128 1.90 -2.07 -11.46
C PRO A 128 2.59 -1.61 -12.73
N GLY A 129 3.84 -2.03 -12.92
CA GLY A 129 4.54 -1.86 -14.19
C GLY A 129 3.81 -2.58 -15.34
N ARG A 130 4.13 -2.21 -16.58
CA ARG A 130 3.46 -2.73 -17.78
C ARG A 130 3.45 -4.26 -17.85
N ASP A 131 4.54 -4.89 -17.47
CA ASP A 131 4.75 -6.34 -17.49
C ASP A 131 4.62 -7.01 -16.10
N HIS A 132 4.07 -6.29 -15.11
CA HIS A 132 3.89 -6.82 -13.76
C HIS A 132 3.06 -8.11 -13.77
N LEU A 133 3.64 -9.22 -13.29
CA LEU A 133 3.07 -10.55 -13.23
C LEU A 133 2.62 -11.12 -14.59
N ILE A 134 3.23 -10.70 -15.70
CA ILE A 134 2.80 -11.11 -17.04
C ILE A 134 3.00 -12.62 -17.26
N GLU A 135 4.06 -13.22 -16.71
CA GLU A 135 4.29 -14.65 -16.80
C GLU A 135 3.17 -15.43 -16.12
N LEU A 136 2.76 -15.00 -14.93
CA LEU A 136 1.63 -15.62 -14.22
C LEU A 136 0.32 -15.44 -15.00
N LYS A 137 0.05 -14.23 -15.51
CA LYS A 137 -1.14 -13.99 -16.33
C LYS A 137 -1.20 -14.92 -17.54
N ARG A 138 -0.07 -15.21 -18.19
CA ARG A 138 0.03 -16.13 -19.33
C ARG A 138 -0.24 -17.59 -18.97
N THR A 139 -0.09 -17.98 -17.71
CA THR A 139 -0.45 -19.34 -17.26
C THR A 139 -1.95 -19.51 -16.98
N VAL A 140 -2.66 -18.40 -16.77
CA VAL A 140 -4.08 -18.40 -16.39
C VAL A 140 -5.00 -17.97 -17.54
N TYR A 141 -4.52 -17.08 -18.42
CA TYR A 141 -5.31 -16.51 -19.50
C TYR A 141 -4.67 -16.77 -20.86
N ASP A 142 -5.43 -17.31 -21.81
CA ASP A 142 -5.00 -17.56 -23.18
C ASP A 142 -4.53 -16.26 -23.89
N ASN A 143 -5.12 -15.13 -23.51
CA ASN A 143 -4.79 -13.82 -24.06
C ASN A 143 -4.41 -12.83 -22.95
N ALA A 144 -3.29 -13.08 -22.30
CA ALA A 144 -2.77 -12.24 -21.20
C ALA A 144 -2.38 -10.85 -21.71
N GLN A 145 -3.05 -9.83 -21.19
CA GLN A 145 -2.77 -8.45 -21.55
C GLN A 145 -1.79 -7.78 -20.59
N LEU A 146 -0.97 -6.88 -21.14
CA LEU A 146 -0.11 -6.01 -20.34
C LEU A 146 -0.95 -5.04 -19.51
N ASN A 147 -0.42 -4.58 -18.39
CA ASN A 147 -1.08 -3.54 -17.61
C ASN A 147 -1.10 -2.21 -18.40
N PRO A 148 -2.11 -1.37 -18.18
CA PRO A 148 -2.11 -0.02 -18.74
C PRO A 148 -0.91 0.78 -18.24
N VAL A 149 -0.49 1.75 -19.03
CA VAL A 149 0.46 2.76 -18.56
C VAL A 149 -0.31 3.76 -17.71
N PHE A 150 0.12 3.92 -16.47
CA PHE A 150 -0.49 4.89 -15.56
C PHE A 150 0.06 6.28 -15.83
N ASP A 151 -0.82 7.26 -15.89
CA ASP A 151 -0.44 8.67 -15.88
C ASP A 151 0.08 9.04 -14.48
N ASN A 152 1.20 9.73 -14.45
CA ASN A 152 1.80 10.24 -13.21
C ASN A 152 1.26 11.62 -12.83
N THR A 153 0.39 12.20 -13.66
CA THR A 153 -0.24 13.50 -13.41
C THR A 153 -1.42 13.31 -12.47
N LEU A 154 -1.41 13.99 -11.34
CA LEU A 154 -2.51 14.03 -10.37
C LEU A 154 -2.85 15.48 -10.09
N ALA A 155 -4.16 15.82 -10.06
CA ALA A 155 -4.61 17.17 -9.81
C ALA A 155 -4.17 17.66 -8.43
N GLY A 156 -3.51 18.81 -8.36
CA GLY A 156 -3.03 19.39 -7.12
C GLY A 156 -1.70 18.82 -6.60
N PHE A 157 -1.07 17.89 -7.33
CA PHE A 157 0.20 17.29 -6.93
C PHE A 157 1.32 17.60 -7.93
N GLU A 158 2.52 17.80 -7.41
CA GLU A 158 3.74 17.90 -8.18
C GLU A 158 4.53 16.59 -8.07
N LEU A 159 4.92 15.99 -9.21
CA LEU A 159 5.76 14.79 -9.21
C LEU A 159 7.17 15.13 -8.74
N ARG A 160 7.57 14.63 -7.58
CA ARG A 160 8.91 14.82 -7.00
C ARG A 160 9.93 13.79 -7.46
N GLY A 161 9.48 12.60 -7.82
CA GLY A 161 10.35 11.53 -8.28
C GLY A 161 9.55 10.30 -8.69
N ALA A 162 10.18 9.44 -9.47
CA ALA A 162 9.63 8.14 -9.85
C ALA A 162 10.73 7.08 -9.82
N GLU A 163 10.44 5.93 -9.23
CA GLU A 163 11.34 4.80 -9.15
C GLU A 163 10.71 3.58 -9.83
N ASN A 164 11.48 2.89 -10.66
CA ASN A 164 11.05 1.66 -11.31
C ASN A 164 11.68 0.46 -10.59
N LEU A 165 10.87 -0.23 -9.78
CA LEU A 165 11.30 -1.40 -9.06
C LEU A 165 11.01 -2.67 -9.86
N ARG A 166 12.06 -3.34 -10.35
CA ARG A 166 11.96 -4.58 -11.12
C ARG A 166 12.76 -5.70 -10.48
N TYR A 167 12.12 -6.84 -10.26
CA TYR A 167 12.77 -8.06 -9.77
C TYR A 167 11.95 -9.31 -10.14
N THR A 168 12.61 -10.46 -10.13
CA THR A 168 11.98 -11.75 -10.42
C THR A 168 11.64 -12.46 -9.11
N MET A 169 10.43 -13.00 -9.01
CA MET A 169 10.01 -13.90 -7.94
C MET A 169 9.95 -15.32 -8.47
N ARG A 170 10.46 -16.28 -7.70
CA ARG A 170 10.28 -17.70 -7.98
C ARG A 170 9.19 -18.24 -7.08
N LEU A 171 8.10 -18.71 -7.66
CA LEU A 171 6.94 -19.21 -6.95
C LEU A 171 6.77 -20.70 -7.20
N ASP A 172 6.43 -21.45 -6.18
CA ASP A 172 5.93 -22.82 -6.32
C ASP A 172 4.44 -22.84 -6.66
N GLY A 173 3.88 -24.02 -6.88
CA GLY A 173 2.48 -24.16 -7.26
C GLY A 173 1.47 -23.75 -6.17
N ALA A 174 1.83 -23.79 -4.88
CA ALA A 174 0.99 -23.35 -3.79
C ALA A 174 0.99 -21.82 -3.71
N GLN A 175 2.16 -21.20 -3.79
CA GLN A 175 2.38 -19.76 -3.80
C GLN A 175 1.72 -19.10 -5.02
N THR A 176 1.79 -19.74 -6.18
CA THR A 176 1.12 -19.27 -7.40
C THR A 176 -0.41 -19.21 -7.25
N ARG A 177 -1.01 -20.16 -6.52
CA ARG A 177 -2.45 -20.15 -6.23
C ARG A 177 -2.87 -19.12 -5.17
N SER A 178 -1.94 -18.61 -4.39
CA SER A 178 -2.16 -17.63 -3.32
C SER A 178 -2.07 -16.17 -3.82
N LEU A 179 -1.54 -15.97 -5.03
CA LEU A 179 -1.38 -14.68 -5.68
C LEU A 179 -2.64 -14.28 -6.47
#